data_01b33555404674166b3ad7448f414fd9
#
_entry.id   01b33555404674166b3ad7448f414fd9
#
_cell.length_a   1.000
_cell.length_b   1.000
_cell.length_c   1.000
_cell.angle_alpha   90.00
_cell.angle_beta   90.00
_cell.angle_gamma   90.00
#
_symmetry.space_group_name_H-M   'P 1'
#
loop_
_entity.id
_entity.type
_entity.pdbx_description
1 polymer ?
#
loop_
_entity_poly.entity_id
_entity_poly.type
_entity_poly.pdbx_seq_one_letter_code
_entity_poly.pdbx_strand_id
1 'polypeptide(L)'
;MAKLGKISDENQKLVDEAIVKTGLNNYMNIRCLSIAKQKPVIKVSRANATTEYVGKLSDTVFLYIKENVFDMLETPQKIMVVQDALSQVSYDIEKDKILITKPEICVGLESYRIYGESIIKTMEAAYMAQQAIDEAEREKKAAERENKKKK
;
A
#
# COMPACT_ATOMS: atom_id res chain seq x y z
N MET A 1 -14.69 8.85 18.31
CA MET A 1 -14.19 9.39 17.03
C MET A 1 -12.66 9.34 17.00
N ALA A 2 -12.10 8.92 15.89
CA ALA A 2 -10.66 9.06 15.69
C ALA A 2 -10.33 10.56 15.52
N LYS A 3 -9.48 11.08 16.38
CA LYS A 3 -9.05 12.48 16.33
C LYS A 3 -7.99 12.60 15.23
N LEU A 4 -8.32 13.28 14.14
CA LEU A 4 -7.40 13.61 13.05
C LEU A 4 -6.71 14.95 13.34
N GLY A 5 -5.44 15.05 12.95
CA GLY A 5 -4.66 16.26 13.09
C GLY A 5 -3.63 16.41 11.97
N LYS A 6 -2.98 17.56 11.96
CA LYS A 6 -1.82 17.79 11.10
C LYS A 6 -0.61 17.02 11.68
N ILE A 7 0.20 16.42 10.82
CA ILE A 7 1.47 15.81 11.25
C ILE A 7 2.51 16.92 11.52
N SER A 8 3.55 16.60 12.28
CA SER A 8 4.67 17.50 12.53
C SER A 8 5.39 17.87 11.22
N ASP A 9 5.96 19.07 11.17
CA ASP A 9 6.65 19.55 9.97
C ASP A 9 7.88 18.69 9.63
N GLU A 10 8.54 18.14 10.65
CA GLU A 10 9.67 17.20 10.49
C GLU A 10 9.21 15.89 9.80
N ASN A 11 8.14 15.28 10.30
CA ASN A 11 7.59 14.07 9.71
C ASN A 11 7.02 14.31 8.31
N GLN A 12 6.37 15.47 8.08
CA GLN A 12 5.89 15.86 6.77
C GLN A 12 7.03 15.92 5.74
N LYS A 13 8.14 16.56 6.10
CA LYS A 13 9.32 16.67 5.22
C LYS A 13 9.87 15.29 4.86
N LEU A 14 10.00 14.39 5.83
CA LEU A 14 10.50 13.05 5.63
C LEU A 14 9.58 12.25 4.67
N VAL A 15 8.28 12.37 4.85
CA VAL A 15 7.29 11.72 3.98
C VAL A 15 7.31 12.30 2.58
N ASP A 16 7.40 13.61 2.43
CA ASP A 16 7.47 14.29 1.13
C ASP A 16 8.71 13.85 0.33
N GLU A 17 9.85 13.73 0.98
CA GLU A 17 11.08 13.20 0.37
C GLU A 17 10.91 11.75 -0.10
N ALA A 18 10.24 10.91 0.68
CA ALA A 18 9.94 9.54 0.31
C ALA A 18 8.96 9.46 -0.90
N ILE A 19 7.94 10.31 -0.92
CA ILE A 19 6.98 10.40 -2.03
C ILE A 19 7.68 10.77 -3.33
N VAL A 20 8.54 11.78 -3.31
CA VAL A 20 9.30 12.22 -4.48
C VAL A 20 10.18 11.09 -5.04
N LYS A 21 10.81 10.30 -4.17
CA LYS A 21 11.62 9.14 -4.58
C LYS A 21 10.82 8.06 -5.29
N THR A 22 9.55 7.89 -4.97
CA THR A 22 8.68 6.91 -5.64
C THR A 22 8.13 7.39 -6.98
N GLY A 23 8.15 8.71 -7.23
CA GLY A 23 7.54 9.33 -8.40
C GLY A 23 6.00 9.36 -8.39
N LEU A 24 5.35 8.92 -7.32
CA LEU A 24 3.88 8.90 -7.20
C LEU A 24 3.26 10.29 -7.26
N ASN A 25 3.99 11.31 -6.81
CA ASN A 25 3.56 12.71 -6.87
C ASN A 25 3.31 13.24 -8.29
N ASN A 26 3.79 12.54 -9.33
CA ASN A 26 3.51 12.88 -10.73
C ASN A 26 2.09 12.47 -11.17
N TYR A 27 1.46 11.55 -10.46
CA TYR A 27 0.18 10.95 -10.85
C TYR A 27 -0.94 11.24 -9.85
N MET A 28 -0.61 11.54 -8.62
CA MET A 28 -1.58 11.70 -7.54
C MET A 28 -1.12 12.68 -6.48
N ASN A 29 -2.09 13.13 -5.68
CA ASN A 29 -1.84 13.96 -4.51
C ASN A 29 -1.85 13.06 -3.26
N ILE A 30 -0.78 13.09 -2.49
CA ILE A 30 -0.67 12.30 -1.26
C ILE A 30 -0.69 13.25 -0.06
N ARG A 31 -1.69 13.08 0.81
CA ARG A 31 -1.88 13.88 2.00
C ARG A 31 -1.65 13.06 3.26
N CYS A 32 -0.88 13.61 4.18
CA CYS A 32 -0.57 12.98 5.45
C CYS A 32 -1.40 13.58 6.57
N LEU A 33 -1.96 12.73 7.41
CA LEU A 33 -2.74 13.13 8.58
C LEU A 33 -2.26 12.32 9.79
N SER A 34 -2.18 13.00 10.93
CA SER A 34 -1.95 12.36 12.23
C SER A 34 -3.24 11.73 12.74
N ILE A 35 -3.15 10.52 13.27
CA ILE A 35 -4.27 9.81 13.88
C ILE A 35 -3.84 9.18 15.20
N ALA A 36 -4.65 9.35 16.24
CA ALA A 36 -4.31 8.83 17.57
C ALA A 36 -4.64 7.35 17.74
N LYS A 37 -5.69 6.86 17.08
CA LYS A 37 -6.22 5.51 17.29
C LYS A 37 -6.33 4.73 15.98
N GLN A 38 -5.32 3.91 15.71
CA GLN A 38 -5.35 2.88 14.66
C GLN A 38 -4.38 1.76 15.04
N LYS A 39 -4.53 0.57 14.44
CA LYS A 39 -3.61 -0.55 14.67
C LYS A 39 -2.26 -0.36 13.98
N PRO A 40 -2.20 -0.16 12.65
CA PRO A 40 -0.92 0.03 11.96
C PRO A 40 -0.32 1.40 12.26
N VAL A 41 1.00 1.51 12.17
CA VAL A 41 1.70 2.80 12.31
C VAL A 41 1.33 3.75 11.18
N ILE A 42 1.24 3.25 9.95
CA ILE A 42 0.72 3.97 8.79
C ILE A 42 -0.39 3.16 8.14
N LYS A 43 -1.47 3.84 7.80
CA LYS A 43 -2.58 3.28 7.02
C LYS A 43 -2.75 4.09 5.75
N VAL A 44 -2.84 3.39 4.62
CA VAL A 44 -3.12 3.99 3.31
C VAL A 44 -4.60 3.87 3.01
N SER A 45 -5.22 4.95 2.54
CA SER A 45 -6.64 4.95 2.19
C SER A 45 -6.94 6.01 1.12
N ARG A 46 -8.06 5.83 0.43
CA ARG A 46 -8.70 6.86 -0.39
C ARG A 46 -9.90 7.45 0.35
N ALA A 47 -10.36 8.62 -0.09
CA ALA A 47 -11.64 9.16 0.33
C ALA A 47 -12.78 8.20 -0.05
N ASN A 48 -13.86 8.15 0.73
CA ASN A 48 -15.06 7.47 0.30
C ASN A 48 -15.73 8.24 -0.87
N ALA A 49 -16.62 7.56 -1.61
CA ALA A 49 -17.21 8.13 -2.83
C ALA A 49 -17.88 9.50 -2.61
N THR A 50 -18.55 9.71 -1.48
CA THR A 50 -19.21 10.98 -1.16
C THR A 50 -18.18 12.08 -0.89
N THR A 51 -17.19 11.81 -0.04
CA THR A 51 -16.13 12.77 0.29
C THR A 51 -15.25 13.06 -0.94
N GLU A 52 -15.00 12.08 -1.77
CA GLU A 52 -14.27 12.21 -3.04
C GLU A 52 -14.97 13.17 -3.98
N TYR A 53 -16.29 13.03 -4.15
CA TYR A 53 -17.11 13.90 -4.99
C TYR A 53 -17.18 15.33 -4.47
N VAL A 54 -17.55 15.51 -3.21
CA VAL A 54 -17.73 16.84 -2.57
C VAL A 54 -16.40 17.59 -2.46
N GLY A 55 -15.34 16.88 -2.08
CA GLY A 55 -13.99 17.45 -1.87
C GLY A 55 -13.12 17.51 -3.13
N LYS A 56 -13.56 16.98 -4.27
CA LYS A 56 -12.75 16.80 -5.49
C LYS A 56 -11.43 16.06 -5.19
N LEU A 57 -11.52 14.95 -4.48
CA LEU A 57 -10.36 14.19 -3.97
C LEU A 57 -10.11 12.90 -4.77
N SER A 58 -10.56 12.83 -6.02
CA SER A 58 -10.40 11.65 -6.89
C SER A 58 -8.95 11.27 -7.16
N ASP A 59 -8.05 12.24 -7.13
CA ASP A 59 -6.61 12.10 -7.31
C ASP A 59 -5.83 11.99 -5.99
N THR A 60 -6.51 11.89 -4.86
CA THR A 60 -5.91 12.00 -3.53
C THR A 60 -5.86 10.66 -2.80
N VAL A 61 -4.69 10.36 -2.25
CA VAL A 61 -4.44 9.27 -1.32
C VAL A 61 -4.10 9.85 0.05
N PHE A 62 -4.63 9.25 1.09
CA PHE A 62 -4.35 9.64 2.48
C PHE A 62 -3.42 8.65 3.14
N LEU A 63 -2.38 9.15 3.77
CA LEU A 63 -1.54 8.43 4.71
C LEU A 63 -1.92 8.85 6.13
N TYR A 64 -2.50 7.94 6.88
CA TYR A 64 -2.82 8.16 8.29
C TYR A 64 -1.66 7.65 9.14
N ILE A 65 -0.97 8.54 9.81
CA ILE A 65 0.24 8.24 10.59
C ILE A 65 -0.07 8.34 12.08
N LYS A 66 0.25 7.27 12.81
CA LYS A 66 0.18 7.23 14.27
C LYS A 66 1.47 7.84 14.84
N GLU A 67 1.52 9.16 14.93
CA GLU A 67 2.75 9.90 15.27
C GLU A 67 3.35 9.51 16.60
N ASN A 68 2.55 9.24 17.63
CA ASN A 68 3.06 8.83 18.94
C ASN A 68 3.90 7.53 18.89
N VAL A 69 3.65 6.66 17.92
CA VAL A 69 4.46 5.45 17.68
C VAL A 69 5.55 5.74 16.65
N PHE A 70 5.22 6.50 15.60
CA PHE A 70 6.16 6.85 14.54
C PHE A 70 7.36 7.65 15.08
N ASP A 71 7.14 8.54 16.05
CA ASP A 71 8.19 9.33 16.68
C ASP A 71 9.12 8.52 17.60
N MET A 72 8.71 7.31 17.98
CA MET A 72 9.58 6.36 18.70
C MET A 72 10.60 5.67 17.80
N LEU A 73 10.42 5.74 16.48
CA LEU A 73 11.30 5.13 15.50
C LEU A 73 12.49 6.03 15.16
N GLU A 74 13.61 5.42 14.87
CA GLU A 74 14.76 6.12 14.30
C GLU A 74 14.50 6.53 12.84
N THR A 75 15.18 7.55 12.35
CA THR A 75 14.99 8.07 10.99
C THR A 75 15.05 6.99 9.90
N PRO A 76 16.00 6.05 9.87
CA PRO A 76 16.00 4.96 8.89
C PRO A 76 14.78 4.06 8.99
N GLN A 77 14.29 3.79 10.19
CA GLN A 77 13.09 3.00 10.43
C GLN A 77 11.83 3.73 9.95
N LYS A 78 11.72 5.04 10.21
CA LYS A 78 10.65 5.90 9.70
C LYS A 78 10.58 5.83 8.17
N ILE A 79 11.72 5.94 7.50
CA ILE A 79 11.81 5.85 6.03
C ILE A 79 11.32 4.48 5.54
N MET A 80 11.74 3.39 6.16
CA MET A 80 11.31 2.04 5.79
C MET A 80 9.79 1.86 5.92
N VAL A 81 9.20 2.34 7.01
CA VAL A 81 7.75 2.23 7.24
C VAL A 81 6.96 3.06 6.23
N VAL A 82 7.45 4.25 5.87
CA VAL A 82 6.82 5.10 4.84
C VAL A 82 6.94 4.43 3.46
N GLN A 83 8.08 3.90 3.11
CA GLN A 83 8.29 3.20 1.84
C GLN A 83 7.42 1.95 1.71
N ASP A 84 7.28 1.18 2.79
CA ASP A 84 6.37 0.02 2.84
C ASP A 84 4.92 0.44 2.58
N ALA A 85 4.45 1.50 3.23
CA ALA A 85 3.11 2.05 3.01
C ALA A 85 2.91 2.54 1.57
N LEU A 86 3.89 3.26 1.01
CA LEU A 86 3.83 3.76 -0.36
C LEU A 86 3.90 2.64 -1.41
N SER A 87 4.52 1.50 -1.10
CA SER A 87 4.56 0.34 -1.98
C SER A 87 3.18 -0.25 -2.28
N GLN A 88 2.19 0.01 -1.42
CA GLN A 88 0.81 -0.41 -1.61
C GLN A 88 0.05 0.46 -2.63
N VAL A 89 0.60 1.60 -3.01
CA VAL A 89 -0.03 2.58 -3.90
C VAL A 89 0.58 2.47 -5.29
N SER A 90 -0.27 2.37 -6.30
CA SER A 90 0.13 2.36 -7.70
C SER A 90 -0.86 3.16 -8.55
N TYR A 91 -0.45 3.50 -9.76
CA TYR A 91 -1.28 4.18 -10.73
C TYR A 91 -1.38 3.36 -12.02
N ASP A 92 -2.61 3.02 -12.39
CA ASP A 92 -2.90 2.34 -13.65
C ASP A 92 -3.12 3.39 -14.74
N ILE A 93 -2.13 3.55 -15.61
CA ILE A 93 -2.12 4.55 -16.68
C ILE A 93 -3.21 4.27 -17.72
N GLU A 94 -3.48 2.99 -18.00
CA GLU A 94 -4.48 2.61 -19.01
C GLU A 94 -5.91 2.94 -18.57
N LYS A 95 -6.17 2.79 -17.28
CA LYS A 95 -7.49 3.04 -16.68
C LYS A 95 -7.61 4.40 -16.01
N ASP A 96 -6.54 5.20 -16.03
CA ASP A 96 -6.46 6.48 -15.31
C ASP A 96 -6.96 6.37 -13.86
N LYS A 97 -6.39 5.41 -13.12
CA LYS A 97 -6.92 5.03 -11.81
C LYS A 97 -5.83 4.77 -10.78
N ILE A 98 -6.04 5.31 -9.57
CA ILE A 98 -5.24 4.97 -8.40
C ILE A 98 -5.67 3.61 -7.87
N LEU A 99 -4.70 2.74 -7.63
CA LEU A 99 -4.88 1.43 -7.00
C LEU A 99 -4.20 1.40 -5.64
N ILE A 100 -4.89 0.86 -4.65
CA ILE A 100 -4.32 0.54 -3.34
C ILE A 100 -4.44 -0.97 -3.16
N THR A 101 -3.30 -1.65 -3.07
CA THR A 101 -3.22 -3.09 -2.93
C THR A 101 -2.75 -3.48 -1.53
N LYS A 102 -3.22 -4.61 -1.04
CA LYS A 102 -2.70 -5.17 0.20
C LYS A 102 -1.29 -5.73 -0.03
N PRO A 103 -0.43 -5.76 0.99
CA PRO A 103 0.87 -6.43 0.89
C PRO A 103 0.69 -7.89 0.43
N GLU A 104 1.53 -8.33 -0.50
CA GLU A 104 1.53 -9.70 -1.04
C GLU A 104 1.97 -10.72 0.01
N ILE A 105 2.86 -10.30 0.91
CA ILE A 105 3.41 -11.13 1.97
C ILE A 105 3.05 -10.53 3.31
N CYS A 106 2.37 -11.33 4.14
CA CYS A 106 2.10 -11.01 5.54
C CYS A 106 2.66 -12.11 6.44
N VAL A 107 3.43 -11.72 7.45
CA VAL A 107 4.07 -12.63 8.40
C VAL A 107 3.65 -12.28 9.81
N GLY A 108 3.24 -13.28 10.58
CA GLY A 108 2.96 -13.12 12.01
C GLY A 108 4.23 -12.89 12.80
N LEU A 109 4.17 -12.02 13.81
CA LEU A 109 5.32 -11.66 14.63
C LEU A 109 5.94 -12.89 15.33
N GLU A 110 5.13 -13.80 15.83
CA GLU A 110 5.62 -15.04 16.48
C GLU A 110 6.34 -15.95 15.48
N SER A 111 5.83 -16.10 14.26
CA SER A 111 6.50 -16.86 13.21
C SER A 111 7.85 -16.25 12.85
N TYR A 112 7.94 -14.92 12.80
CA TYR A 112 9.20 -14.22 12.56
C TYR A 112 10.19 -14.41 13.73
N ARG A 113 9.72 -14.40 14.97
CA ARG A 113 10.57 -14.67 16.14
C ARG A 113 11.15 -16.08 16.15
N ILE A 114 10.37 -17.07 15.69
CA ILE A 114 10.79 -18.48 15.65
C ILE A 114 11.72 -18.76 14.47
N TYR A 115 11.35 -18.30 13.27
CA TYR A 115 12.01 -18.69 12.01
C TYR A 115 12.89 -17.59 11.40
N GLY A 116 12.82 -16.35 11.92
CA GLY A 116 13.57 -15.21 11.36
C GLY A 116 13.24 -14.95 9.90
N GLU A 117 14.24 -14.63 9.09
CA GLU A 117 14.08 -14.34 7.66
C GLU A 117 13.61 -15.55 6.83
N SER A 118 13.77 -16.78 7.34
CA SER A 118 13.35 -17.98 6.63
C SER A 118 11.86 -18.01 6.36
N ILE A 119 11.02 -17.46 7.27
CA ILE A 119 9.59 -17.40 7.06
C ILE A 119 9.23 -16.46 5.91
N ILE A 120 9.95 -15.36 5.74
CA ILE A 120 9.74 -14.40 4.65
C ILE A 120 10.05 -15.07 3.30
N LYS A 121 11.19 -15.74 3.18
CA LYS A 121 11.58 -16.49 1.96
C LYS A 121 10.59 -17.60 1.63
N THR A 122 10.08 -18.29 2.64
CA THR A 122 9.08 -19.35 2.45
C THR A 122 7.75 -18.77 1.94
N MET A 123 7.31 -17.64 2.49
CA MET A 123 6.08 -16.96 2.05
C MET A 123 6.24 -16.37 0.65
N GLU A 124 7.41 -15.87 0.31
CA GLU A 124 7.73 -15.41 -1.05
C GLU A 124 7.65 -16.56 -2.06
N ALA A 125 8.24 -17.71 -1.74
CA ALA A 125 8.15 -18.89 -2.59
C ALA A 125 6.71 -19.38 -2.78
N ALA A 126 5.90 -19.36 -1.72
CA ALA A 126 4.48 -19.70 -1.79
C ALA A 126 3.69 -18.71 -2.66
N TYR A 127 3.96 -17.42 -2.53
CA TYR A 127 3.36 -16.38 -3.36
C TYR A 127 3.69 -16.56 -4.84
N MET A 128 4.96 -16.80 -5.18
CA MET A 128 5.40 -17.05 -6.55
C MET A 128 4.77 -18.31 -7.15
N ALA A 129 4.64 -19.38 -6.36
CA ALA A 129 3.96 -20.60 -6.78
C ALA A 129 2.46 -20.36 -7.07
N GLN A 130 1.79 -19.57 -6.22
CA GLN A 130 0.38 -19.22 -6.44
C GLN A 130 0.21 -18.37 -7.72
N GLN A 131 1.09 -17.43 -7.98
CA GLN A 131 1.05 -16.65 -9.23
C GLN A 131 1.16 -17.54 -10.47
N ALA A 132 2.06 -18.52 -10.46
CA ALA A 132 2.23 -19.45 -11.57
C ALA A 132 0.97 -20.29 -11.81
N ILE A 133 0.29 -20.72 -10.75
CA ILE A 133 -0.99 -21.44 -10.84
C ILE A 133 -2.07 -20.55 -11.43
N ASP A 134 -2.19 -19.32 -10.95
CA ASP A 134 -3.21 -18.36 -11.41
C ASP A 134 -3.02 -18.00 -12.89
N GLU A 135 -1.77 -17.83 -13.35
CA GLU A 135 -1.47 -17.61 -14.76
C GLU A 135 -1.87 -18.81 -15.64
N ALA A 136 -1.50 -20.03 -15.23
CA ALA A 136 -1.87 -21.25 -15.95
C ALA A 136 -3.40 -21.43 -16.06
N GLU A 137 -4.14 -21.08 -15.02
CA GLU A 137 -5.60 -21.10 -15.05
C GLU A 137 -6.20 -20.04 -15.99
N ARG A 138 -5.62 -18.84 -16.02
CA ARG A 138 -6.04 -17.77 -16.95
C ARG A 138 -5.84 -18.18 -18.40
N GLU A 139 -4.69 -18.77 -18.71
CA GLU A 139 -4.38 -19.27 -20.06
C GLU A 139 -5.33 -20.36 -20.50
N LYS A 140 -5.64 -21.32 -19.63
CA LYS A 140 -6.65 -22.37 -19.91
C LYS A 140 -8.02 -21.77 -20.20
N LYS A 141 -8.47 -20.84 -19.36
CA LYS A 141 -9.77 -20.17 -19.56
C LYS A 141 -9.80 -19.34 -20.84
N ALA A 142 -8.70 -18.70 -21.23
CA ALA A 142 -8.60 -17.97 -22.48
C ALA A 142 -8.69 -18.91 -23.69
N ALA A 143 -7.94 -20.02 -23.68
CA ALA A 143 -7.98 -21.03 -24.74
C ALA A 143 -9.37 -21.66 -24.91
N GLU A 144 -10.06 -21.95 -23.81
CA GLU A 144 -11.44 -22.48 -23.83
C GLU A 144 -12.43 -21.47 -24.44
N ARG A 145 -12.29 -20.19 -24.17
CA ARG A 145 -13.13 -19.13 -24.75
C ARG A 145 -12.91 -18.96 -26.24
N GLU A 146 -11.68 -19.08 -26.72
CA GLU A 146 -11.37 -19.04 -28.15
C GLU A 146 -11.95 -20.22 -28.89
N ASN A 147 -11.85 -21.44 -28.33
CA ASN A 147 -12.43 -22.66 -28.92
C ASN A 147 -13.97 -22.63 -28.99
N LYS A 148 -14.63 -21.96 -28.03
CA LYS A 148 -16.10 -21.76 -28.05
C LYS A 148 -16.56 -20.73 -29.08
N LYS A 149 -15.70 -19.78 -29.49
CA LYS A 149 -16.03 -18.79 -30.52
C LYS A 149 -15.84 -19.31 -31.95
N LYS A 150 -15.13 -20.43 -32.13
CA LYS A 150 -14.86 -21.05 -33.45
C LYS A 150 -15.85 -22.15 -33.80
N LYS A 151 -16.79 -22.45 -32.92
CA LYS A 151 -17.95 -23.36 -33.18
C LYS A 151 -19.23 -22.53 -33.34
#